data_cea647470103b1136f70b243fa3f23e3
#
_entry.id   cea647470103b1136f70b243fa3f23e3
#
_cell.length_a   1.000
_cell.length_b   1.000
_cell.length_c   1.000
_cell.angle_alpha   90.00
_cell.angle_beta   90.00
_cell.angle_gamma   90.00
#
_symmetry.space_group_name_H-M   'P 1'
#
loop_
_entity.id
_entity.type
_entity.pdbx_description
1 polymer ?
#
loop_
_entity_poly.entity_id
_entity_poly.type
_entity_poly.pdbx_seq_one_letter_code
_entity_poly.pdbx_strand_id
1 'polypeptide(L)'
;MDTLIFHSKIDWWLGLLLLSLTIMFVLFPLWEWKYNNERSIKSKVFVTIFMWSLALITPLSFNIEYRLTNTQLLIETGLRKTQIELKDITEITPSRNSVSSPALSLDRLKVQYGDKSILISPRDKDAFIEAVKQRQLLLDKSNSGEILIEDP
;
A
#
# COMPACT_ATOMS: atom_id res chain seq x y z
N MET A 1 23.47 -4.06 1.09
CA MET A 1 22.21 -4.62 0.52
C MET A 1 21.31 -3.46 0.21
N ASP A 2 21.20 -3.09 -1.04
CA ASP A 2 20.46 -1.89 -1.45
C ASP A 2 18.98 -2.23 -1.60
N THR A 3 18.20 -1.86 -0.59
CA THR A 3 16.75 -1.97 -0.63
C THR A 3 16.19 -0.69 -1.25
N LEU A 4 15.51 -0.80 -2.37
CA LEU A 4 14.77 0.31 -2.98
C LEU A 4 13.39 0.40 -2.36
N ILE A 5 13.01 1.61 -1.94
CA ILE A 5 11.71 1.87 -1.32
C ILE A 5 10.89 2.73 -2.27
N PHE A 6 9.70 2.22 -2.63
CA PHE A 6 8.72 2.95 -3.43
C PHE A 6 7.47 3.19 -2.58
N HIS A 7 7.03 4.44 -2.53
CA HIS A 7 5.79 4.80 -1.83
C HIS A 7 4.58 4.64 -2.76
N SER A 8 3.44 4.29 -2.18
CA SER A 8 2.19 4.24 -2.92
C SER A 8 1.77 5.64 -3.38
N LYS A 9 1.25 5.73 -4.60
CA LYS A 9 0.54 6.91 -5.08
C LYS A 9 -0.83 6.97 -4.40
N ILE A 10 -1.15 8.11 -3.82
CA ILE A 10 -2.48 8.40 -3.28
C ILE A 10 -3.11 9.42 -4.22
N ASP A 11 -4.27 9.07 -4.79
CA ASP A 11 -5.02 10.01 -5.60
C ASP A 11 -5.55 11.15 -4.71
N TRP A 12 -5.41 12.41 -5.15
CA TRP A 12 -5.75 13.60 -4.38
C TRP A 12 -7.20 13.60 -3.87
N TRP A 13 -8.15 13.11 -4.68
CA TRP A 13 -9.56 13.01 -4.30
C TRP A 13 -9.78 12.01 -3.17
N LEU A 14 -9.03 10.89 -3.17
CA LEU A 14 -9.07 9.90 -2.09
C LEU A 14 -8.49 10.49 -0.80
N GLY A 15 -7.40 11.25 -0.90
CA GLY A 15 -6.84 11.99 0.24
C GLY A 15 -7.85 12.96 0.86
N LEU A 16 -8.58 13.73 0.02
CA LEU A 16 -9.64 14.61 0.48
C LEU A 16 -10.81 13.86 1.12
N LEU A 17 -11.22 12.74 0.55
CA LEU A 17 -12.27 11.89 1.11
C LEU A 17 -11.89 11.37 2.48
N LEU A 18 -10.67 10.87 2.64
CA LEU A 18 -10.16 10.37 3.92
C LEU A 18 -10.04 11.47 4.97
N LEU A 19 -9.55 12.64 4.56
CA LEU A 19 -9.47 13.81 5.44
C LEU A 19 -10.88 14.21 5.91
N SER A 20 -11.85 14.30 5.00
CA SER A 20 -13.24 14.65 5.36
C SER A 20 -13.87 13.62 6.29
N LEU A 21 -13.62 12.33 6.07
CA LEU A 21 -14.09 11.24 6.93
C LEU A 21 -13.48 11.34 8.34
N THR A 22 -12.17 11.61 8.43
CA THR A 22 -11.48 11.79 9.71
C THR A 22 -12.05 12.99 10.47
N ILE A 23 -12.24 14.12 9.78
CA ILE A 23 -12.87 15.32 10.37
C ILE A 23 -14.28 14.99 10.88
N MET A 24 -15.07 14.26 10.10
CA MET A 24 -16.42 13.84 10.50
C MET A 24 -16.37 12.98 11.77
N PHE A 25 -15.46 12.01 11.85
CA PHE A 25 -15.32 11.15 13.04
C PHE A 25 -14.92 11.94 14.30
N VAL A 26 -14.17 13.02 14.15
CA VAL A 26 -13.80 13.88 15.27
C VAL A 26 -14.94 14.83 15.67
N LEU A 27 -15.58 15.48 14.69
CA LEU A 27 -16.58 16.51 14.96
C LEU A 27 -17.95 15.96 15.32
N PHE A 28 -18.34 14.79 14.79
CA PHE A 28 -19.65 14.21 15.06
C PHE A 28 -19.93 13.95 16.55
N PRO A 29 -19.03 13.35 17.34
CA PRO A 29 -19.25 13.20 18.78
C PRO A 29 -19.37 14.53 19.51
N LEU A 30 -18.58 15.55 19.13
CA LEU A 30 -18.65 16.88 19.74
C LEU A 30 -20.00 17.56 19.47
N TRP A 31 -20.51 17.41 18.23
CA TRP A 31 -21.86 17.87 17.88
C TRP A 31 -22.93 17.13 18.67
N GLU A 32 -22.84 15.80 18.79
CA GLU A 32 -23.78 14.99 19.55
C GLU A 32 -23.81 15.40 21.03
N TRP A 33 -22.64 15.68 21.64
CA TRP A 33 -22.57 16.16 23.01
C TRP A 33 -23.27 17.49 23.21
N LYS A 34 -23.16 18.39 22.23
CA LYS A 34 -23.72 19.74 22.32
C LYS A 34 -25.24 19.77 22.12
N TYR A 35 -25.75 18.99 21.17
CA TYR A 35 -27.14 19.15 20.71
C TYR A 35 -28.09 18.02 21.12
N ASN A 36 -27.60 16.83 21.40
CA ASN A 36 -28.44 15.69 21.71
C ASN A 36 -28.46 15.42 23.24
N ASN A 37 -29.33 16.17 23.92
CA ASN A 37 -29.39 16.10 25.40
C ASN A 37 -30.20 14.90 25.94
N GLU A 38 -30.97 14.24 25.10
CA GLU A 38 -31.86 13.12 25.50
C GLU A 38 -31.15 11.77 25.64
N ARG A 39 -29.99 11.63 25.01
CA ARG A 39 -29.24 10.39 25.10
C ARG A 39 -28.51 10.22 26.42
N SER A 40 -28.50 8.98 26.91
CA SER A 40 -27.72 8.60 28.09
C SER A 40 -26.24 8.94 27.95
N ILE A 41 -25.60 9.42 29.01
CA ILE A 41 -24.16 9.71 29.07
C ILE A 41 -23.33 8.49 28.65
N LYS A 42 -23.74 7.27 29.07
CA LYS A 42 -23.03 6.02 28.68
C LYS A 42 -23.01 5.83 27.17
N SER A 43 -24.13 6.10 26.47
CA SER A 43 -24.21 6.01 25.01
C SER A 43 -23.32 7.06 24.33
N LYS A 44 -23.30 8.29 24.81
CA LYS A 44 -22.45 9.36 24.27
C LYS A 44 -20.95 9.02 24.41
N VAL A 45 -20.56 8.52 25.58
CA VAL A 45 -19.17 8.10 25.82
C VAL A 45 -18.78 6.95 24.89
N PHE A 46 -19.65 5.94 24.73
CA PHE A 46 -19.40 4.82 23.82
C PHE A 46 -19.22 5.29 22.37
N VAL A 47 -20.13 6.12 21.87
CA VAL A 47 -20.05 6.66 20.48
C VAL A 47 -18.76 7.48 20.30
N THR A 48 -18.40 8.30 21.28
CA THR A 48 -17.18 9.11 21.23
C THR A 48 -15.93 8.24 21.12
N ILE A 49 -15.78 7.24 21.99
CA ILE A 49 -14.63 6.33 21.97
C ILE A 49 -14.59 5.56 20.65
N PHE A 50 -15.75 5.05 20.18
CA PHE A 50 -15.83 4.32 18.93
C PHE A 50 -15.43 5.20 17.72
N MET A 51 -15.97 6.41 17.58
CA MET A 51 -15.65 7.33 16.49
C MET A 51 -14.20 7.78 16.52
N TRP A 52 -13.66 8.10 17.68
CA TRP A 52 -12.26 8.49 17.80
C TRP A 52 -11.29 7.35 17.51
N SER A 53 -11.65 6.10 17.88
CA SER A 53 -10.85 4.93 17.50
C SER A 53 -10.80 4.76 15.98
N LEU A 54 -11.92 4.98 15.26
CA LEU A 54 -11.94 4.98 13.80
C LEU A 54 -11.08 6.10 13.21
N ALA A 55 -11.13 7.30 13.79
CA ALA A 55 -10.30 8.42 13.35
C ALA A 55 -8.79 8.13 13.48
N LEU A 56 -8.38 7.39 14.51
CA LEU A 56 -6.97 6.99 14.72
C LEU A 56 -6.54 5.86 13.78
N ILE A 57 -7.42 4.90 13.50
CA ILE A 57 -7.10 3.74 12.66
C ILE A 57 -7.06 4.12 11.18
N THR A 58 -7.92 5.05 10.75
CA THR A 58 -8.04 5.46 9.35
C THR A 58 -6.69 5.84 8.70
N PRO A 59 -5.88 6.77 9.24
CA PRO A 59 -4.61 7.15 8.63
C PRO A 59 -3.57 6.02 8.66
N LEU A 60 -3.59 5.15 9.67
CA LEU A 60 -2.65 4.03 9.78
C LEU A 60 -2.85 2.97 8.69
N SER A 61 -4.09 2.83 8.20
CA SER A 61 -4.44 1.83 7.18
C SER A 61 -3.95 2.20 5.78
N PHE A 62 -3.49 3.43 5.56
CA PHE A 62 -3.13 3.95 4.24
C PHE A 62 -1.63 4.16 4.02
N ASN A 63 -0.79 3.76 4.97
CA ASN A 63 0.65 3.76 4.75
C ASN A 63 1.03 2.48 4.00
N ILE A 64 1.20 2.60 2.67
CA ILE A 64 1.59 1.49 1.81
C ILE A 64 2.98 1.76 1.26
N GLU A 65 3.90 0.85 1.54
CA GLU A 65 5.27 0.88 1.05
C GLU A 65 5.58 -0.39 0.26
N TYR A 66 6.29 -0.22 -0.83
CA TYR A 66 6.81 -1.30 -1.65
C TYR A 66 8.32 -1.32 -1.51
N ARG A 67 8.87 -2.36 -0.88
CA ARG A 67 10.30 -2.53 -0.68
C ARG A 67 10.81 -3.60 -1.61
N LEU A 68 11.68 -3.21 -2.52
CA LEU A 68 12.32 -4.10 -3.47
C LEU A 68 13.72 -4.45 -2.97
N THR A 69 13.89 -5.71 -2.54
CA THR A 69 15.18 -6.30 -2.19
C THR A 69 15.79 -6.97 -3.42
N ASN A 70 16.98 -7.54 -3.30
CA ASN A 70 17.63 -8.23 -4.42
C ASN A 70 16.88 -9.46 -4.91
N THR A 71 16.09 -10.12 -4.05
CA THR A 71 15.41 -11.39 -4.36
C THR A 71 13.89 -11.33 -4.21
N GLN A 72 13.36 -10.32 -3.52
CA GLN A 72 11.96 -10.27 -3.12
C GLN A 72 11.36 -8.88 -3.23
N LEU A 73 10.09 -8.82 -3.55
CA LEU A 73 9.22 -7.66 -3.43
C LEU A 73 8.40 -7.79 -2.14
N LEU A 74 8.62 -6.87 -1.21
CA LEU A 74 7.87 -6.75 0.04
C LEU A 74 6.83 -5.64 -0.10
N ILE A 75 5.58 -5.98 0.13
CA ILE A 75 4.45 -5.04 0.11
C ILE A 75 3.96 -4.90 1.53
N GLU A 76 4.20 -3.75 2.14
CA GLU A 76 3.73 -3.42 3.49
C GLU A 76 2.49 -2.55 3.40
N THR A 77 1.37 -3.05 3.91
CA THR A 77 0.07 -2.35 3.91
C THR A 77 -0.45 -2.32 5.33
N GLY A 78 -0.20 -1.25 6.05
CA GLY A 78 -0.58 -1.13 7.45
C GLY A 78 -0.09 -2.31 8.28
N LEU A 79 -1.02 -3.23 8.65
CA LEU A 79 -0.70 -4.40 9.46
C LEU A 79 -0.37 -5.66 8.64
N ARG A 80 -0.50 -5.62 7.31
CA ARG A 80 -0.24 -6.76 6.44
C ARG A 80 1.06 -6.61 5.69
N LYS A 81 1.83 -7.69 5.66
CA LYS A 81 3.06 -7.82 4.86
C LYS A 81 2.86 -8.96 3.88
N THR A 82 3.07 -8.68 2.60
CA THR A 82 3.06 -9.66 1.53
C THR A 82 4.45 -9.73 0.94
N GLN A 83 5.01 -10.92 0.82
CA GLN A 83 6.33 -11.18 0.23
C GLN A 83 6.14 -11.95 -1.06
N ILE A 84 6.78 -11.50 -2.13
CA ILE A 84 6.74 -12.12 -3.45
C ILE A 84 8.18 -12.27 -3.92
N GLU A 85 8.59 -13.49 -4.27
CA GLU A 85 9.91 -13.71 -4.84
C GLU A 85 9.96 -13.15 -6.27
N LEU A 86 11.03 -12.44 -6.61
CA LEU A 86 11.17 -11.79 -7.92
C LEU A 86 11.19 -12.81 -9.07
N LYS A 87 11.70 -14.00 -8.82
CA LYS A 87 11.70 -15.11 -9.81
C LYS A 87 10.28 -15.58 -10.17
N ASP A 88 9.31 -15.43 -9.25
CA ASP A 88 7.95 -15.87 -9.45
C ASP A 88 7.11 -14.83 -10.20
N ILE A 89 7.61 -13.60 -10.33
CA ILE A 89 6.93 -12.53 -11.06
C ILE A 89 7.06 -12.81 -12.56
N THR A 90 5.92 -13.13 -13.18
CA THR A 90 5.85 -13.45 -14.61
C THR A 90 5.55 -12.23 -15.46
N GLU A 91 4.73 -11.31 -14.98
CA GLU A 91 4.28 -10.16 -15.76
C GLU A 91 3.93 -8.96 -14.87
N ILE A 92 4.24 -7.76 -15.35
CA ILE A 92 3.81 -6.50 -14.75
C ILE A 92 3.13 -5.66 -15.83
N THR A 93 1.82 -5.46 -15.69
CA THR A 93 1.00 -4.73 -16.66
C THR A 93 0.25 -3.57 -16.03
N PRO A 94 0.08 -2.44 -16.74
CA PRO A 94 -0.79 -1.36 -16.29
C PRO A 94 -2.24 -1.86 -16.17
N SER A 95 -2.92 -1.49 -15.08
CA SER A 95 -4.30 -1.89 -14.85
C SER A 95 -5.11 -0.76 -14.24
N ARG A 96 -6.34 -0.59 -14.71
CA ARG A 96 -7.34 0.32 -14.13
C ARG A 96 -8.44 -0.43 -13.40
N ASN A 97 -8.21 -1.69 -13.07
CA ASN A 97 -9.23 -2.52 -12.41
C ASN A 97 -9.50 -2.01 -10.98
N SER A 98 -10.79 -1.86 -10.62
CA SER A 98 -11.26 -1.36 -9.33
C SER A 98 -11.32 -2.42 -8.22
N VAL A 99 -10.87 -3.64 -8.48
CA VAL A 99 -10.89 -4.72 -7.48
C VAL A 99 -10.10 -4.31 -6.23
N SER A 100 -10.63 -4.66 -5.07
CA SER A 100 -10.02 -4.39 -3.77
C SER A 100 -8.59 -4.94 -3.70
N SER A 101 -7.63 -4.06 -3.53
CA SER A 101 -6.21 -4.39 -3.48
C SER A 101 -5.47 -3.35 -2.65
N PRO A 102 -4.23 -3.63 -2.20
CA PRO A 102 -3.38 -2.68 -1.50
C PRO A 102 -2.86 -1.57 -2.44
N ALA A 103 -3.77 -0.81 -3.02
CA ALA A 103 -3.47 0.28 -3.94
C ALA A 103 -4.41 1.46 -3.68
N LEU A 104 -3.85 2.62 -3.41
CA LEU A 104 -4.58 3.86 -3.06
C LEU A 104 -4.85 4.76 -4.27
N SER A 105 -4.60 4.28 -5.47
CA SER A 105 -4.86 4.99 -6.73
C SER A 105 -5.56 4.07 -7.72
N LEU A 106 -6.34 4.64 -8.65
CA LEU A 106 -6.90 3.91 -9.80
C LEU A 106 -5.84 3.66 -10.88
N ASP A 107 -4.73 4.36 -10.80
CA ASP A 107 -3.58 4.20 -11.69
C ASP A 107 -2.64 3.11 -11.12
N ARG A 108 -2.88 1.86 -11.50
CA ARG A 108 -2.31 0.65 -10.87
C ARG A 108 -1.41 -0.13 -11.83
N LEU A 109 -0.56 -0.97 -11.23
CA LEU A 109 0.15 -2.05 -11.91
C LEU A 109 -0.40 -3.39 -11.39
N LYS A 110 -0.70 -4.30 -12.31
CA LYS A 110 -0.99 -5.69 -11.99
C LYS A 110 0.32 -6.45 -12.03
N VAL A 111 0.74 -6.98 -10.90
CA VAL A 111 1.88 -7.90 -10.77
C VAL A 111 1.34 -9.31 -10.72
N GLN A 112 1.69 -10.11 -11.71
CA GLN A 112 1.32 -11.52 -11.80
C GLN A 112 2.50 -12.37 -11.30
N TYR A 113 2.22 -13.30 -10.38
CA TYR A 113 3.22 -14.21 -9.81
C TYR A 113 2.59 -15.58 -9.56
N GLY A 114 3.17 -16.62 -10.17
CA GLY A 114 2.53 -17.92 -10.21
C GLY A 114 1.08 -17.84 -10.71
N ASP A 115 0.16 -18.47 -10.00
CA ASP A 115 -1.28 -18.45 -10.31
C ASP A 115 -2.04 -17.25 -9.68
N LYS A 116 -1.32 -16.32 -9.06
CA LYS A 116 -1.89 -15.19 -8.32
C LYS A 116 -1.53 -13.86 -8.98
N SER A 117 -2.33 -12.85 -8.68
CA SER A 117 -2.01 -11.48 -9.06
C SER A 117 -2.32 -10.51 -7.93
N ILE A 118 -1.52 -9.45 -7.84
CA ILE A 118 -1.74 -8.35 -6.91
C ILE A 118 -1.71 -7.02 -7.65
N LEU A 119 -2.54 -6.08 -7.23
CA LEU A 119 -2.57 -4.73 -7.78
C LEU A 119 -1.81 -3.80 -6.83
N ILE A 120 -0.87 -3.06 -7.36
CA ILE A 120 -0.06 -2.08 -6.63
C ILE A 120 -0.12 -0.74 -7.34
N SER A 121 0.19 0.35 -6.65
CA SER A 121 0.21 1.69 -7.24
C SER A 121 1.47 2.46 -6.81
N PRO A 122 2.66 2.07 -7.27
CA PRO A 122 3.87 2.83 -6.96
C PRO A 122 3.77 4.24 -7.57
N ARG A 123 4.35 5.23 -6.89
CA ARG A 123 4.32 6.62 -7.33
C ARG A 123 5.03 6.81 -8.67
N ASP A 124 6.16 6.13 -8.83
CA ASP A 124 6.93 6.06 -10.07
C ASP A 124 6.87 4.63 -10.62
N LYS A 125 6.00 4.41 -11.59
CA LYS A 125 5.75 3.10 -12.17
C LYS A 125 6.88 2.64 -13.06
N ASP A 126 7.43 3.55 -13.86
CA ASP A 126 8.46 3.22 -14.84
C ASP A 126 9.74 2.85 -14.12
N ALA A 127 10.14 3.63 -13.12
CA ALA A 127 11.29 3.31 -12.27
C ALA A 127 11.08 2.00 -11.50
N PHE A 128 9.84 1.72 -11.03
CA PHE A 128 9.54 0.47 -10.35
C PHE A 128 9.67 -0.75 -11.29
N ILE A 129 9.06 -0.68 -12.49
CA ILE A 129 9.12 -1.76 -13.49
C ILE A 129 10.56 -2.02 -13.89
N GLU A 130 11.33 -0.97 -14.15
CA GLU A 130 12.74 -1.08 -14.52
C GLU A 130 13.58 -1.71 -13.41
N ALA A 131 13.39 -1.27 -12.16
CA ALA A 131 14.10 -1.83 -11.02
C ALA A 131 13.80 -3.32 -10.82
N VAL A 132 12.54 -3.77 -10.99
CA VAL A 132 12.18 -5.19 -10.92
C VAL A 132 12.86 -5.97 -12.02
N LYS A 133 12.81 -5.50 -13.28
CA LYS A 133 13.43 -6.17 -14.43
C LYS A 133 14.94 -6.30 -14.26
N GLN A 134 15.61 -5.23 -13.85
CA GLN A 134 17.05 -5.25 -13.60
C GLN A 134 17.44 -6.30 -12.56
N ARG A 135 16.69 -6.39 -11.46
CA ARG A 135 16.98 -7.39 -10.42
C ARG A 135 16.68 -8.82 -10.86
N GLN A 136 15.64 -9.03 -11.66
CA GLN A 136 15.37 -10.33 -12.27
C GLN A 136 16.53 -10.78 -13.17
N LEU A 137 17.03 -9.88 -14.03
CA LEU A 137 18.19 -10.16 -14.89
C LEU A 137 19.46 -10.49 -14.10
N LEU A 138 19.69 -9.81 -12.97
CA LEU A 138 20.83 -10.10 -12.10
C LEU A 138 20.68 -11.48 -11.41
N LEU A 139 19.46 -11.83 -11.00
CA LEU A 139 19.18 -13.17 -10.44
C LEU A 139 19.40 -14.28 -11.46
N ASP A 140 18.96 -14.08 -12.71
CA ASP A 140 19.13 -15.06 -13.78
C ASP A 140 20.62 -15.26 -14.10
N LYS A 141 21.42 -14.19 -14.18
CA LYS A 141 22.86 -14.26 -14.36
C LYS A 141 23.55 -14.97 -13.20
N SER A 142 23.13 -14.69 -11.98
CA SER A 142 23.68 -15.36 -10.79
C SER A 142 23.38 -16.86 -10.78
N ASN A 143 22.19 -17.26 -11.26
CA ASN A 143 21.75 -18.66 -11.31
C ASN A 143 22.37 -19.40 -12.50
N SER A 144 22.67 -18.72 -13.61
CA SER A 144 23.33 -19.33 -14.78
C SER A 144 24.83 -19.53 -14.61
N GLY A 145 25.41 -19.11 -13.48
CA GLY A 145 26.84 -19.27 -13.21
C GLY A 145 27.73 -18.35 -14.01
N GLU A 146 27.17 -17.38 -14.73
CA GLU A 146 27.90 -16.35 -15.46
C GLU A 146 28.33 -15.22 -14.50
N ILE A 147 29.14 -15.58 -13.50
CA ILE A 147 29.90 -14.61 -12.74
C ILE A 147 30.95 -14.06 -13.71
N LEU A 148 30.73 -12.85 -14.18
CA LEU A 148 31.78 -12.08 -14.83
C LEU A 148 32.91 -11.96 -13.81
N ILE A 149 33.97 -12.73 -14.02
CA ILE A 149 35.28 -12.43 -13.46
C ILE A 149 35.66 -11.14 -14.15
N GLU A 150 35.45 -9.99 -13.51
CA GLU A 150 36.19 -8.78 -13.84
C GLU A 150 37.63 -9.10 -13.46
N ASP A 151 38.41 -9.42 -14.47
CA ASP A 151 39.87 -9.48 -14.37
C ASP A 151 40.42 -8.08 -14.03
N PRO A 152 41.46 -8.03 -13.20
CA PRO A 152 42.01 -6.82 -12.58
C PRO A 152 42.63 -5.82 -13.58
#